data_a9241db85933801dbfc21d41b695c615
#
_entry.id   a9241db85933801dbfc21d41b695c615
#
_cell.length_a   1.000
_cell.length_b   1.000
_cell.length_c   1.000
_cell.angle_alpha   90.00
_cell.angle_beta   90.00
_cell.angle_gamma   90.00
#
_symmetry.space_group_name_H-M   'P 1'
#
loop_
_entity.id
_entity.type
_entity.pdbx_description
1 polymer ?
#
loop_
_entity_poly.entity_id
_entity_poly.type
_entity_poly.pdbx_seq_one_letter_code
_entity_poly.pdbx_strand_id
1 'polypeptide(L)'
;FFAQERIGRNGRKFKMYKFRSMYMDAEERKKELMAQNKISDGLMFKMDFDPRIIGNKVLPDGTRKTGIGQFIRKTSLDEFPQFFNILKGDMSLVGTRPPTVDEWEQYEPHHRARMAFRPGLTGLWQVSGRSNITDFEEVVKLDTKYIDEWSLGVDVKILVETVKSVFANDGAM
;
A
#
# COMPACT_ATOMS: atom_id res chain seq x y z
N PHE A 1 14.82 10.14 1.47
CA PHE A 1 13.42 10.12 1.92
C PHE A 1 12.50 10.49 0.77
N PHE A 2 11.29 9.94 0.80
CA PHE A 2 10.19 10.27 -0.09
C PHE A 2 8.98 10.60 0.78
N ALA A 3 8.26 11.65 0.44
CA ALA A 3 7.03 12.04 1.12
C ALA A 3 5.93 12.17 0.08
N GLN A 4 4.80 11.49 0.30
CA GLN A 4 3.64 11.56 -0.57
C GLN A 4 2.41 12.00 0.22
N GLU A 5 1.64 12.91 -0.35
CA GLU A 5 0.36 13.30 0.25
C GLU A 5 -0.64 12.15 0.17
N ARG A 6 -1.25 11.83 1.28
CA ARG A 6 -2.22 10.75 1.44
C ARG A 6 -3.43 11.25 2.22
N ILE A 7 -4.53 10.53 2.09
CA ILE A 7 -5.75 10.80 2.84
C ILE A 7 -5.77 9.91 4.08
N GLY A 8 -5.92 10.54 5.23
CA GLY A 8 -6.06 9.91 6.54
C GLY A 8 -7.49 9.94 7.06
N ARG A 9 -7.63 9.78 8.37
CA ARG A 9 -8.93 9.74 9.05
C ARG A 9 -9.79 10.96 8.71
N ASN A 10 -11.06 10.68 8.40
CA ASN A 10 -12.07 11.68 8.05
C ASN A 10 -11.68 12.59 6.85
N GLY A 11 -10.91 12.05 5.90
CA GLY A 11 -10.52 12.79 4.69
C GLY A 11 -9.38 13.80 4.89
N ARG A 12 -8.74 13.84 6.06
CA ARG A 12 -7.62 14.77 6.32
C ARG A 12 -6.38 14.36 5.55
N LYS A 13 -5.74 15.30 4.89
CA LYS A 13 -4.47 15.08 4.19
C LYS A 13 -3.30 15.04 5.18
N PHE A 14 -2.35 14.14 4.93
CA PHE A 14 -1.08 14.08 5.66
C PHE A 14 0.05 13.65 4.73
N LYS A 15 1.29 13.95 5.10
CA LYS A 15 2.48 13.50 4.36
C LYS A 15 2.95 12.16 4.90
N MET A 16 2.78 11.10 4.11
CA MET A 16 3.29 9.77 4.43
C MET A 16 4.76 9.65 4.01
N TYR A 17 5.61 9.24 4.93
CA TYR A 17 7.06 9.11 4.71
C TYR A 17 7.45 7.69 4.34
N LYS A 18 8.36 7.57 3.36
CA LYS A 18 8.98 6.30 2.96
C LYS A 18 10.46 6.50 2.61
N PHE A 19 11.24 5.42 2.60
CA PHE A 19 12.49 5.44 1.85
C PHE A 19 12.19 5.35 0.36
N ARG A 20 12.96 6.07 -0.44
CA ARG A 20 12.76 6.09 -1.88
C ARG A 20 13.22 4.78 -2.51
N SER A 21 12.30 3.99 -2.98
CA SER A 21 12.52 2.72 -3.69
C SER A 21 12.22 2.81 -5.19
N MET A 22 11.69 3.96 -5.65
CA MET A 22 11.34 4.21 -7.06
C MET A 22 12.12 5.41 -7.62
N TYR A 23 12.25 5.46 -8.95
CA TYR A 23 12.83 6.60 -9.66
C TYR A 23 12.02 7.88 -9.45
N MET A 24 12.64 9.04 -9.69
CA MET A 24 12.04 10.37 -9.46
C MET A 24 10.82 10.61 -10.34
N ASP A 25 10.85 10.09 -11.56
CA ASP A 25 9.82 10.19 -12.61
C ASP A 25 8.76 9.06 -12.54
N ALA A 26 8.71 8.32 -11.41
CA ALA A 26 7.83 7.16 -11.25
C ALA A 26 6.32 7.51 -11.41
N GLU A 27 5.90 8.69 -10.98
CA GLU A 27 4.50 9.12 -11.12
C GLU A 27 4.14 9.46 -12.57
N GLU A 28 5.06 10.06 -13.32
CA GLU A 28 4.87 10.32 -14.75
C GLU A 28 4.76 9.01 -15.53
N ARG A 29 5.68 8.07 -15.30
CA ARG A 29 5.66 6.74 -15.89
C ARG A 29 4.43 5.91 -15.50
N LYS A 30 3.82 6.17 -14.35
CA LYS A 30 2.59 5.49 -13.94
C LYS A 30 1.48 5.64 -14.97
N LYS A 31 1.34 6.83 -15.55
CA LYS A 31 0.30 7.12 -16.56
C LYS A 31 0.45 6.22 -17.80
N GLU A 32 1.68 6.02 -18.25
CA GLU A 32 2.00 5.17 -19.41
C GLU A 32 1.76 3.68 -19.11
N LEU A 33 1.93 3.28 -17.84
CA LEU A 33 1.80 1.91 -17.40
C LEU A 33 0.39 1.52 -16.95
N MET A 34 -0.58 2.46 -16.95
CA MET A 34 -1.95 2.19 -16.50
C MET A 34 -2.62 1.06 -17.29
N ALA A 35 -2.31 0.90 -18.56
CA ALA A 35 -2.82 -0.22 -19.39
C ALA A 35 -2.38 -1.62 -18.89
N GLN A 36 -1.33 -1.70 -18.08
CA GLN A 36 -0.80 -2.93 -17.49
C GLN A 36 -1.22 -3.10 -16.02
N ASN A 37 -2.13 -2.26 -15.52
CA ASN A 37 -2.64 -2.35 -14.17
C ASN A 37 -3.45 -3.64 -14.00
N LYS A 38 -3.18 -4.39 -12.92
CA LYS A 38 -3.94 -5.59 -12.55
C LYS A 38 -5.30 -5.30 -11.94
N ILE A 39 -5.48 -4.11 -11.39
CA ILE A 39 -6.74 -3.64 -10.79
C ILE A 39 -7.54 -2.96 -11.90
N SER A 40 -8.62 -3.60 -12.31
CA SER A 40 -9.39 -3.21 -13.50
C SER A 40 -10.10 -1.86 -13.37
N ASP A 41 -10.50 -1.48 -12.16
CA ASP A 41 -11.22 -0.24 -11.87
C ASP A 41 -10.32 1.00 -11.71
N GLY A 42 -9.00 0.82 -11.73
CA GLY A 42 -8.03 1.91 -11.61
C GLY A 42 -7.90 2.54 -10.22
N LEU A 43 -8.70 2.10 -9.25
CA LEU A 43 -8.72 2.64 -7.88
C LEU A 43 -7.49 2.28 -7.05
N MET A 44 -6.69 1.34 -7.54
CA MET A 44 -5.35 1.03 -7.05
C MET A 44 -4.45 0.69 -8.24
N PHE A 45 -3.13 0.92 -8.10
CA PHE A 45 -2.16 0.53 -9.12
C PHE A 45 -1.31 -0.66 -8.65
N LYS A 46 -1.31 -1.75 -9.44
CA LYS A 46 -0.59 -2.98 -9.15
C LYS A 46 -0.05 -3.63 -10.42
N MET A 47 1.23 -4.02 -10.41
CA MET A 47 1.92 -4.72 -11.50
C MET A 47 2.76 -5.88 -10.95
N ASP A 48 2.98 -6.92 -11.77
CA ASP A 48 3.90 -8.03 -11.42
C ASP A 48 5.36 -7.61 -11.43
N PHE A 49 5.73 -6.81 -12.41
CA PHE A 49 7.08 -6.27 -12.53
C PHE A 49 6.97 -4.77 -12.82
N ASP A 50 7.41 -3.97 -11.86
CA ASP A 50 7.33 -2.52 -11.97
C ASP A 50 8.68 -1.94 -12.38
N PRO A 51 8.82 -1.43 -13.63
CA PRO A 51 10.07 -0.84 -14.12
C PRO A 51 10.42 0.49 -13.47
N ARG A 52 9.49 1.09 -12.69
CA ARG A 52 9.72 2.33 -11.94
C ARG A 52 10.53 2.11 -10.68
N ILE A 53 10.71 0.86 -10.24
CA ILE A 53 11.49 0.50 -9.06
C ILE A 53 12.98 0.60 -9.38
N ILE A 54 13.75 1.21 -8.49
CA ILE A 54 15.19 1.44 -8.67
C ILE A 54 15.92 0.12 -8.90
N GLY A 55 16.60 0.05 -10.04
CA GLY A 55 17.40 -1.09 -10.46
C GLY A 55 16.63 -2.22 -11.15
N ASN A 56 15.29 -2.14 -11.24
CA ASN A 56 14.53 -3.06 -12.07
C ASN A 56 14.77 -2.76 -13.55
N LYS A 57 15.07 -3.80 -14.33
CA LYS A 57 15.36 -3.69 -15.77
C LYS A 57 14.79 -4.90 -16.51
N VAL A 58 14.30 -4.65 -17.72
CA VAL A 58 14.07 -5.70 -18.73
C VAL A 58 15.28 -5.72 -19.65
N LEU A 59 15.95 -6.84 -19.73
CA LEU A 59 17.12 -7.03 -20.61
C LEU A 59 16.67 -7.20 -22.07
N PRO A 60 17.58 -7.02 -23.06
CA PRO A 60 17.24 -7.17 -24.48
C PRO A 60 16.69 -8.55 -24.87
N ASP A 61 17.02 -9.59 -24.09
CA ASP A 61 16.53 -10.96 -24.25
C ASP A 61 15.14 -11.19 -23.59
N GLY A 62 14.52 -10.14 -23.03
CA GLY A 62 13.24 -10.20 -22.32
C GLY A 62 13.34 -10.64 -20.87
N THR A 63 14.54 -10.97 -20.36
CA THR A 63 14.74 -11.36 -18.96
C THR A 63 14.50 -10.18 -18.02
N ARG A 64 13.77 -10.43 -16.94
CA ARG A 64 13.47 -9.43 -15.90
C ARG A 64 14.51 -9.51 -14.78
N LYS A 65 15.25 -8.44 -14.55
CA LYS A 65 16.21 -8.30 -13.44
C LYS A 65 15.67 -7.35 -12.38
N THR A 66 15.63 -7.82 -11.14
CA THR A 66 15.22 -7.00 -9.99
C THR A 66 16.41 -6.26 -9.39
N GLY A 67 16.17 -5.06 -8.88
CA GLY A 67 17.19 -4.20 -8.27
C GLY A 67 17.00 -4.00 -6.78
N ILE A 68 17.84 -3.13 -6.21
CA ILE A 68 17.85 -2.79 -4.78
C ILE A 68 16.50 -2.24 -4.30
N GLY A 69 15.81 -1.47 -5.13
CA GLY A 69 14.49 -0.96 -4.80
C GLY A 69 13.47 -2.09 -4.55
N GLN A 70 13.55 -3.18 -5.32
CA GLN A 70 12.70 -4.36 -5.12
C GLN A 70 13.02 -5.07 -3.81
N PHE A 71 14.29 -5.18 -3.46
CA PHE A 71 14.71 -5.77 -2.18
C PHE A 71 14.16 -4.96 -1.00
N ILE A 72 14.31 -3.62 -1.01
CA ILE A 72 13.82 -2.73 0.04
C ILE A 72 12.30 -2.86 0.19
N ARG A 73 11.55 -2.97 -0.92
CA ARG A 73 10.10 -3.17 -0.91
C ARG A 73 9.70 -4.55 -0.39
N LYS A 74 10.39 -5.61 -0.85
CA LYS A 74 10.13 -6.99 -0.39
C LYS A 74 10.30 -7.15 1.11
N THR A 75 11.27 -6.48 1.68
CA THR A 75 11.55 -6.51 3.13
C THR A 75 10.74 -5.46 3.90
N SER A 76 9.88 -4.69 3.23
CA SER A 76 9.12 -3.56 3.80
C SER A 76 9.99 -2.51 4.50
N LEU A 77 11.29 -2.49 4.22
CA LEU A 77 12.21 -1.50 4.79
C LEU A 77 11.88 -0.08 4.32
N ASP A 78 11.29 0.08 3.13
CA ASP A 78 10.84 1.37 2.62
C ASP A 78 9.75 2.01 3.50
N GLU A 79 9.05 1.23 4.30
CA GLU A 79 7.96 1.70 5.15
C GLU A 79 8.42 2.15 6.56
N PHE A 80 9.68 1.89 6.93
CA PHE A 80 10.22 2.28 8.23
C PHE A 80 9.98 3.76 8.60
N PRO A 81 10.12 4.74 7.69
CA PRO A 81 9.85 6.14 8.02
C PRO A 81 8.39 6.43 8.41
N GLN A 82 7.43 5.53 8.14
CA GLN A 82 6.05 5.70 8.57
C GLN A 82 5.89 5.62 10.10
N PHE A 83 6.87 5.08 10.83
CA PHE A 83 6.87 5.16 12.29
C PHE A 83 6.85 6.62 12.78
N PHE A 84 7.44 7.57 12.06
CA PHE A 84 7.28 8.99 12.36
C PHE A 84 5.83 9.46 12.20
N ASN A 85 5.11 8.94 11.21
CA ASN A 85 3.69 9.25 11.05
C ASN A 85 2.86 8.67 12.22
N ILE A 86 3.23 7.48 12.72
CA ILE A 86 2.58 6.87 13.88
C ILE A 86 2.83 7.72 15.12
N LEU A 87 4.07 8.12 15.39
CA LEU A 87 4.43 8.97 16.53
C LEU A 87 3.75 10.34 16.48
N LYS A 88 3.58 10.91 15.28
CA LYS A 88 2.84 12.16 15.08
C LYS A 88 1.32 12.02 15.23
N GLY A 89 0.80 10.79 15.21
CA GLY A 89 -0.62 10.49 15.28
C GLY A 89 -1.36 10.57 13.94
N ASP A 90 -0.65 10.71 12.83
CA ASP A 90 -1.23 10.65 11.48
C ASP A 90 -1.70 9.22 11.12
N MET A 91 -0.97 8.22 11.62
CA MET A 91 -1.19 6.79 11.36
C MET A 91 -1.25 5.98 12.67
N SER A 92 -1.69 4.73 12.56
CA SER A 92 -1.61 3.69 13.59
C SER A 92 -0.72 2.54 13.09
N LEU A 93 -0.36 1.60 13.96
CA LEU A 93 0.28 0.34 13.52
C LEU A 93 -0.69 -0.47 12.67
N VAL A 94 -1.93 -0.65 13.13
CA VAL A 94 -2.99 -1.37 12.41
C VAL A 94 -4.08 -0.38 11.99
N GLY A 95 -4.57 -0.53 10.78
CA GLY A 95 -5.63 0.31 10.22
C GLY A 95 -5.84 0.06 8.73
N THR A 96 -6.63 0.92 8.09
CA THR A 96 -6.89 0.86 6.67
C THR A 96 -5.73 1.48 5.86
N ARG A 97 -5.55 1.07 4.60
CA ARG A 97 -4.53 1.66 3.74
C ARG A 97 -4.92 3.10 3.36
N PRO A 98 -4.06 4.11 3.60
CA PRO A 98 -4.33 5.48 3.18
C PRO A 98 -4.27 5.60 1.65
N PRO A 99 -5.34 6.05 0.97
CA PRO A 99 -5.34 6.28 -0.47
C PRO A 99 -4.47 7.48 -0.85
N THR A 100 -4.04 7.53 -2.10
CA THR A 100 -3.51 8.75 -2.71
C THR A 100 -4.64 9.77 -2.88
N VAL A 101 -4.28 11.03 -3.14
CA VAL A 101 -5.28 12.07 -3.44
C VAL A 101 -6.08 11.70 -4.69
N ASP A 102 -5.41 11.24 -5.75
CA ASP A 102 -6.04 10.84 -7.01
C ASP A 102 -7.00 9.64 -6.83
N GLU A 103 -6.62 8.66 -6.01
CA GLU A 103 -7.50 7.53 -5.65
C GLU A 103 -8.75 8.03 -4.89
N TRP A 104 -8.55 8.93 -3.92
CA TRP A 104 -9.63 9.49 -3.12
C TRP A 104 -10.66 10.30 -3.94
N GLU A 105 -10.21 11.04 -4.94
CA GLU A 105 -11.09 11.82 -5.82
C GLU A 105 -12.04 10.92 -6.62
N GLN A 106 -11.63 9.69 -6.89
CA GLN A 106 -12.42 8.68 -7.60
C GLN A 106 -13.32 7.85 -6.67
N TYR A 107 -13.17 7.99 -5.33
CA TYR A 107 -13.92 7.18 -4.37
C TYR A 107 -15.39 7.56 -4.32
N GLU A 108 -16.24 6.56 -4.46
CA GLU A 108 -17.65 6.66 -4.17
C GLU A 108 -17.89 6.80 -2.65
N PRO A 109 -19.09 7.25 -2.22
CA PRO A 109 -19.39 7.45 -0.79
C PRO A 109 -19.11 6.23 0.09
N HIS A 110 -19.44 5.02 -0.36
CA HIS A 110 -19.22 3.79 0.42
C HIS A 110 -17.72 3.44 0.55
N HIS A 111 -16.89 3.76 -0.46
CA HIS A 111 -15.44 3.60 -0.36
C HIS A 111 -14.83 4.45 0.74
N ARG A 112 -15.42 5.63 0.99
CA ARG A 112 -14.94 6.60 2.00
C ARG A 112 -15.13 6.12 3.45
N ALA A 113 -16.03 5.15 3.68
CA ALA A 113 -16.24 4.53 4.99
C ALA A 113 -14.93 3.97 5.59
N ARG A 114 -13.99 3.51 4.75
CA ARG A 114 -12.65 3.05 5.17
C ARG A 114 -11.87 4.10 5.95
N MET A 115 -12.14 5.37 5.74
CA MET A 115 -11.45 6.49 6.39
C MET A 115 -12.08 6.91 7.72
N ALA A 116 -13.07 6.18 8.23
CA ALA A 116 -13.60 6.40 9.58
C ALA A 116 -12.54 6.12 10.66
N PHE A 117 -11.63 5.19 10.38
CA PHE A 117 -10.50 4.87 11.26
C PHE A 117 -9.21 5.56 10.81
N ARG A 118 -8.25 5.61 11.75
CA ARG A 118 -6.89 6.07 11.45
C ARG A 118 -6.22 5.08 10.50
N PRO A 119 -5.54 5.53 9.44
CA PRO A 119 -4.84 4.62 8.55
C PRO A 119 -3.71 3.89 9.28
N GLY A 120 -3.44 2.65 8.86
CA GLY A 120 -2.43 1.79 9.45
C GLY A 120 -1.20 1.60 8.59
N LEU A 121 -0.11 1.20 9.24
CA LEU A 121 1.08 0.66 8.59
C LEU A 121 0.75 -0.71 7.97
N THR A 122 -0.04 -1.52 8.67
CA THR A 122 -0.62 -2.78 8.20
C THR A 122 -2.13 -2.79 8.45
N GLY A 123 -2.85 -3.76 7.90
CA GLY A 123 -4.29 -3.87 8.05
C GLY A 123 -4.84 -5.22 7.61
N LEU A 124 -6.11 -5.46 7.86
CA LEU A 124 -6.76 -6.76 7.63
C LEU A 124 -6.63 -7.21 6.16
N TRP A 125 -6.92 -6.35 5.18
CA TRP A 125 -6.82 -6.72 3.78
C TRP A 125 -5.38 -7.07 3.36
N GLN A 126 -4.38 -6.40 3.97
CA GLN A 126 -2.96 -6.63 3.66
C GLN A 126 -2.50 -8.02 4.09
N VAL A 127 -3.03 -8.55 5.20
CA VAL A 127 -2.70 -9.90 5.69
C VAL A 127 -3.63 -10.99 5.14
N SER A 128 -4.77 -10.62 4.55
CA SER A 128 -5.77 -11.54 3.99
C SER A 128 -5.50 -11.96 2.53
N GLY A 129 -4.26 -11.90 2.06
CA GLY A 129 -3.92 -12.29 0.68
C GLY A 129 -3.76 -11.10 -0.28
N ARG A 130 -3.13 -10.02 0.19
CA ARG A 130 -2.80 -8.80 -0.55
C ARG A 130 -2.43 -9.02 -2.03
N SER A 131 -1.67 -10.07 -2.32
CA SER A 131 -1.19 -10.35 -3.67
C SER A 131 -2.27 -10.87 -4.62
N ASN A 132 -3.31 -11.50 -4.09
CA ASN A 132 -4.36 -12.18 -4.86
C ASN A 132 -5.63 -11.34 -5.00
N ILE A 133 -5.80 -10.29 -4.19
CA ILE A 133 -6.96 -9.40 -4.27
C ILE A 133 -6.75 -8.43 -5.44
N THR A 134 -7.58 -8.55 -6.46
CA THR A 134 -7.59 -7.71 -7.67
C THR A 134 -8.84 -6.84 -7.79
N ASP A 135 -9.82 -7.08 -6.95
CA ASP A 135 -11.07 -6.31 -6.84
C ASP A 135 -10.97 -5.31 -5.69
N PHE A 136 -11.19 -4.04 -5.99
CA PHE A 136 -11.13 -2.98 -4.97
C PHE A 136 -12.29 -3.07 -3.98
N GLU A 137 -13.46 -3.54 -4.41
CA GLU A 137 -14.61 -3.76 -3.51
C GLU A 137 -14.30 -4.78 -2.42
N GLU A 138 -13.50 -5.79 -2.72
CA GLU A 138 -13.05 -6.74 -1.70
C GLU A 138 -12.12 -6.07 -0.67
N VAL A 139 -11.26 -5.15 -1.11
CA VAL A 139 -10.44 -4.32 -0.20
C VAL A 139 -11.33 -3.47 0.71
N VAL A 140 -12.35 -2.82 0.15
CA VAL A 140 -13.31 -2.00 0.91
C VAL A 140 -14.04 -2.85 1.94
N LYS A 141 -14.51 -4.03 1.54
CA LYS A 141 -15.20 -4.98 2.43
C LYS A 141 -14.33 -5.44 3.60
N LEU A 142 -13.06 -5.75 3.34
CA LEU A 142 -12.13 -6.17 4.41
C LEU A 142 -11.78 -5.02 5.35
N ASP A 143 -11.59 -3.81 4.82
CA ASP A 143 -11.31 -2.64 5.64
C ASP A 143 -12.51 -2.21 6.49
N THR A 144 -13.73 -2.25 5.94
CA THR A 144 -14.96 -1.97 6.71
C THR A 144 -15.22 -3.05 7.76
N LYS A 145 -15.02 -4.33 7.41
CA LYS A 145 -15.09 -5.42 8.37
C LYS A 145 -14.13 -5.22 9.56
N TYR A 146 -12.88 -4.80 9.29
CA TYR A 146 -11.93 -4.48 10.34
C TYR A 146 -12.44 -3.37 11.26
N ILE A 147 -13.06 -2.34 10.71
CA ILE A 147 -13.62 -1.22 11.47
C ILE A 147 -14.77 -1.69 12.37
N ASP A 148 -15.66 -2.50 11.83
CA ASP A 148 -16.87 -2.98 12.53
C ASP A 148 -16.52 -3.99 13.64
N GLU A 149 -15.54 -4.86 13.41
CA GLU A 149 -15.11 -5.91 14.33
C GLU A 149 -13.89 -5.51 15.20
N TRP A 150 -13.51 -4.25 15.16
CA TRP A 150 -12.27 -3.80 15.82
C TRP A 150 -12.21 -4.19 17.29
N SER A 151 -11.09 -4.74 17.66
CA SER A 151 -10.69 -4.98 19.04
C SER A 151 -9.15 -5.05 19.12
N LEU A 152 -8.60 -4.86 20.32
CA LEU A 152 -7.16 -5.03 20.55
C LEU A 152 -6.68 -6.43 20.16
N GLY A 153 -7.52 -7.46 20.36
CA GLY A 153 -7.21 -8.82 19.94
C GLY A 153 -7.08 -8.98 18.43
N VAL A 154 -7.94 -8.30 17.66
CA VAL A 154 -7.86 -8.25 16.20
C VAL A 154 -6.57 -7.55 15.76
N ASP A 155 -6.19 -6.44 16.37
CA ASP A 155 -4.94 -5.75 16.08
C ASP A 155 -3.72 -6.64 16.33
N VAL A 156 -3.66 -7.33 17.47
CA VAL A 156 -2.56 -8.27 17.79
C VAL A 156 -2.50 -9.40 16.75
N LYS A 157 -3.65 -9.96 16.36
CA LYS A 157 -3.69 -11.00 15.31
C LYS A 157 -3.14 -10.48 13.99
N ILE A 158 -3.54 -9.29 13.55
CA ILE A 158 -3.06 -8.68 12.31
C ILE A 158 -1.55 -8.44 12.37
N LEU A 159 -1.03 -7.96 13.50
CA LEU A 159 0.41 -7.77 13.69
C LEU A 159 1.19 -9.08 13.58
N VAL A 160 0.71 -10.17 14.19
CA VAL A 160 1.33 -11.50 14.09
C VAL A 160 1.33 -11.99 12.64
N GLU A 161 0.20 -11.87 11.93
CA GLU A 161 0.12 -12.27 10.52
C GLU A 161 1.00 -11.38 9.62
N THR A 162 1.13 -10.08 9.92
CA THR A 162 2.06 -9.19 9.21
C THR A 162 3.50 -9.66 9.34
N VAL A 163 3.94 -10.00 10.57
CA VAL A 163 5.29 -10.52 10.81
C VAL A 163 5.51 -11.81 10.01
N LYS A 164 4.57 -12.76 10.05
CA LYS A 164 4.65 -13.99 9.27
C LYS A 164 4.76 -13.71 7.77
N SER A 165 3.94 -12.81 7.23
CA SER A 165 3.93 -12.44 5.81
C SER A 165 5.27 -11.83 5.37
N VAL A 166 5.88 -10.97 6.19
CA VAL A 166 7.20 -10.39 5.91
C VAL A 166 8.28 -11.47 5.85
N PHE A 167 8.27 -12.44 6.77
CA PHE A 167 9.24 -13.52 6.78
C PHE A 167 8.99 -14.59 5.70
N ALA A 168 7.72 -14.83 5.34
CA ALA A 168 7.37 -15.77 4.28
C ALA A 168 7.64 -15.23 2.87
N ASN A 169 8.06 -13.95 2.71
CA ASN A 169 8.18 -13.25 1.43
C ASN A 169 6.88 -13.16 0.59
N ASP A 170 5.72 -13.39 1.21
CA ASP A 170 4.44 -13.49 0.51
C ASP A 170 3.76 -12.13 0.23
N GLY A 171 4.37 -11.02 0.55
CA GLY A 171 3.58 -9.81 0.65
C GLY A 171 4.09 -8.52 0.04
N ALA A 172 5.31 -8.45 -0.42
CA ALA A 172 5.85 -7.19 -0.89
C ALA A 172 5.88 -7.12 -2.43
N MET A 173 4.86 -6.53 -2.99
CA MET A 173 4.92 -5.95 -4.34
C MET A 173 4.54 -4.49 -4.30
#